data_8a3f2d1f3781030bd24fd4e83f166a69
#
_entry.id   8a3f2d1f3781030bd24fd4e83f166a69
#
_cell.length_a   1.000
_cell.length_b   1.000
_cell.length_c   1.000
_cell.angle_alpha   90.00
_cell.angle_beta   90.00
_cell.angle_gamma   90.00
#
_symmetry.space_group_name_H-M   'P 1'
#
loop_
_entity.id
_entity.type
_entity.pdbx_description
1 polymer ?
#
loop_
_entity_poly.entity_id
_entity_poly.type
_entity_poly.pdbx_seq_one_letter_code
_entity_poly.pdbx_strand_id
1 'polypeptide(L)'
;MTGKDRNNISWLRELVKGANELLEATMANVTEEQAHWIPPGVAMPIGAHYAHVVLSQDGAINGAFKGGTPLFAAAWAGKTGVSEPPPSPDPAKPGFSDWSGWSKRVKVDLPAMKKYASAVYAATDKFLASLSLGDLERPIDLTAVGLGKSTMGWVINNGIVGNAFTHCGEISCLKGQQGKRGYPF
;
A
#
# COMPACT_ATOMS: atom_id res chain seq x y z
N MET A 1 -13.58 -12.67 22.99
CA MET A 1 -13.30 -13.19 21.64
C MET A 1 -13.39 -14.71 21.68
N THR A 2 -14.27 -15.34 20.89
CA THR A 2 -14.43 -16.80 20.84
C THR A 2 -13.21 -17.44 20.15
N GLY A 3 -13.05 -18.76 20.29
CA GLY A 3 -11.99 -19.49 19.57
C GLY A 3 -12.13 -19.38 18.04
N LYS A 4 -13.38 -19.32 17.53
CA LYS A 4 -13.70 -19.12 16.11
C LYS A 4 -13.30 -17.73 15.63
N ASP A 5 -13.53 -16.69 16.44
CA ASP A 5 -13.16 -15.30 16.09
C ASP A 5 -11.64 -15.16 15.99
N ARG A 6 -10.89 -15.77 16.90
CA ARG A 6 -9.41 -15.80 16.85
C ARG A 6 -8.89 -16.46 15.58
N ASN A 7 -9.50 -17.54 15.14
CA ASN A 7 -9.09 -18.22 13.90
C ASN A 7 -9.32 -17.34 12.68
N ASN A 8 -10.43 -16.60 12.60
CA ASN A 8 -10.74 -15.73 11.47
C ASN A 8 -9.82 -14.51 11.42
N ILE A 9 -9.52 -13.88 12.56
CA ILE A 9 -8.53 -12.77 12.60
C ILE A 9 -7.12 -13.28 12.29
N SER A 10 -6.75 -14.48 12.77
CA SER A 10 -5.46 -15.09 12.43
C SER A 10 -5.33 -15.32 10.92
N TRP A 11 -6.38 -15.85 10.29
CA TRP A 11 -6.42 -16.03 8.84
C TRP A 11 -6.31 -14.70 8.08
N LEU A 12 -7.02 -13.65 8.52
CA LEU A 12 -6.92 -12.32 7.91
C LEU A 12 -5.50 -11.75 7.99
N ARG A 13 -4.82 -11.95 9.13
CA ARG A 13 -3.42 -11.54 9.30
C ARG A 13 -2.49 -12.27 8.33
N GLU A 14 -2.66 -13.60 8.19
CA GLU A 14 -1.89 -14.39 7.23
C GLU A 14 -2.14 -13.95 5.77
N LEU A 15 -3.38 -13.61 5.43
CA LEU A 15 -3.73 -13.10 4.10
C LEU A 15 -3.01 -11.78 3.79
N VAL A 16 -3.07 -10.82 4.72
CA VAL A 16 -2.38 -9.51 4.57
C VAL A 16 -0.86 -9.69 4.54
N LYS A 17 -0.32 -10.57 5.40
CA LYS A 17 1.11 -10.91 5.41
C LYS A 17 1.53 -11.49 4.07
N GLY A 18 0.78 -12.46 3.53
CA GLY A 18 1.05 -13.07 2.22
C GLY A 18 1.04 -12.06 1.07
N ALA A 19 0.11 -11.10 1.09
CA ALA A 19 0.06 -10.03 0.10
C ALA A 19 1.31 -9.12 0.17
N ASN A 20 1.74 -8.75 1.39
CA ASN A 20 2.96 -7.98 1.60
C ASN A 20 4.21 -8.76 1.17
N GLU A 21 4.30 -10.05 1.52
CA GLU A 21 5.42 -10.92 1.12
C GLU A 21 5.50 -11.09 -0.40
N LEU A 22 4.36 -11.20 -1.09
CA LEU A 22 4.33 -11.24 -2.55
C LEU A 22 4.84 -9.93 -3.15
N LEU A 23 4.43 -8.78 -2.60
CA LEU A 23 4.91 -7.48 -3.04
C LEU A 23 6.44 -7.38 -2.90
N GLU A 24 6.99 -7.74 -1.73
CA GLU A 24 8.43 -7.71 -1.48
C GLU A 24 9.19 -8.67 -2.40
N ALA A 25 8.65 -9.88 -2.62
CA ALA A 25 9.23 -10.85 -3.54
C ALA A 25 9.18 -10.36 -4.99
N THR A 26 8.09 -9.69 -5.41
CA THR A 26 7.96 -9.10 -6.74
C THR A 26 8.95 -7.95 -6.94
N MET A 27 9.24 -7.19 -5.89
CA MET A 27 10.26 -6.13 -5.88
C MET A 27 11.70 -6.64 -5.76
N ALA A 28 11.89 -7.94 -5.46
CA ALA A 28 13.22 -8.51 -5.36
C ALA A 28 14.00 -8.33 -6.69
N ASN A 29 15.28 -7.95 -6.56
CA ASN A 29 16.18 -7.72 -7.71
C ASN A 29 15.74 -6.58 -8.67
N VAL A 30 14.79 -5.74 -8.31
CA VAL A 30 14.51 -4.50 -9.04
C VAL A 30 15.66 -3.52 -8.75
N THR A 31 16.34 -3.06 -9.81
CA THR A 31 17.38 -2.04 -9.69
C THR A 31 16.76 -0.65 -9.64
N GLU A 32 17.55 0.34 -9.19
CA GLU A 32 17.10 1.74 -9.18
C GLU A 32 16.72 2.25 -10.58
N GLU A 33 17.49 1.88 -11.59
CA GLU A 33 17.20 2.19 -12.99
C GLU A 33 15.84 1.61 -13.43
N GLN A 34 15.60 0.34 -13.11
CA GLN A 34 14.34 -0.33 -13.42
C GLN A 34 13.15 0.28 -12.67
N ALA A 35 13.36 0.66 -11.41
CA ALA A 35 12.32 1.27 -10.58
C ALA A 35 11.87 2.63 -11.13
N HIS A 36 12.77 3.37 -11.76
CA HIS A 36 12.51 4.71 -12.29
C HIS A 36 12.31 4.76 -13.81
N TRP A 37 12.37 3.62 -14.49
CA TRP A 37 12.04 3.58 -15.90
C TRP A 37 10.59 4.00 -16.12
N ILE A 38 10.39 5.04 -16.95
CA ILE A 38 9.06 5.57 -17.27
C ILE A 38 8.49 4.77 -18.44
N PRO A 39 7.45 3.94 -18.19
CA PRO A 39 6.82 3.19 -19.26
C PRO A 39 6.07 4.11 -20.24
N PRO A 40 5.87 3.70 -21.50
CA PRO A 40 5.05 4.45 -22.44
C PRO A 40 3.61 4.63 -21.97
N GLY A 41 2.99 5.75 -22.31
CA GLY A 41 1.59 6.04 -22.00
C GLY A 41 1.35 6.50 -20.57
N VAL A 42 0.34 5.91 -19.90
CA VAL A 42 -0.15 6.36 -18.59
C VAL A 42 0.29 5.48 -17.42
N ALA A 43 0.98 4.37 -17.69
CA ALA A 43 1.42 3.47 -16.62
C ALA A 43 2.42 4.15 -15.69
N MET A 44 2.39 3.76 -14.42
CA MET A 44 3.31 4.28 -13.40
C MET A 44 4.63 3.49 -13.43
N PRO A 45 5.78 4.10 -13.07
CA PRO A 45 7.03 3.39 -12.83
C PRO A 45 6.93 2.37 -11.69
N ILE A 46 7.75 1.32 -11.73
CA ILE A 46 7.78 0.25 -10.71
C ILE A 46 7.96 0.80 -9.29
N GLY A 47 8.90 1.73 -9.09
CA GLY A 47 9.14 2.34 -7.78
C GLY A 47 7.92 3.10 -7.24
N ALA A 48 7.19 3.78 -8.14
CA ALA A 48 5.98 4.50 -7.77
C ALA A 48 4.83 3.54 -7.38
N HIS A 49 4.68 2.41 -8.07
CA HIS A 49 3.72 1.35 -7.66
C HIS A 49 4.03 0.83 -6.27
N TYR A 50 5.30 0.48 -6.01
CA TYR A 50 5.73 0.00 -4.70
C TYR A 50 5.45 1.03 -3.60
N ALA A 51 5.86 2.28 -3.79
CA ALA A 51 5.63 3.35 -2.84
C ALA A 51 4.13 3.60 -2.62
N HIS A 52 3.32 3.61 -3.70
CA HIS A 52 1.87 3.77 -3.61
C HIS A 52 1.22 2.72 -2.70
N VAL A 53 1.54 1.44 -2.89
CA VAL A 53 0.95 0.36 -2.09
C VAL A 53 1.28 0.54 -0.60
N VAL A 54 2.55 0.78 -0.27
CA VAL A 54 2.98 0.90 1.13
C VAL A 54 2.43 2.16 1.79
N LEU A 55 2.45 3.31 1.11
CA LEU A 55 1.88 4.57 1.61
C LEU A 55 0.36 4.48 1.80
N SER A 56 -0.35 3.82 0.87
CA SER A 56 -1.80 3.60 0.97
C SER A 56 -2.14 2.70 2.16
N GLN A 57 -1.37 1.64 2.40
CA GLN A 57 -1.56 0.76 3.56
C GLN A 57 -1.32 1.53 4.88
N ASP A 58 -0.28 2.36 4.95
CA ASP A 58 -0.02 3.21 6.12
C ASP A 58 -1.18 4.19 6.36
N GLY A 59 -1.64 4.87 5.30
CA GLY A 59 -2.78 5.78 5.35
C GLY A 59 -4.07 5.10 5.85
N ALA A 60 -4.35 3.89 5.37
CA ALA A 60 -5.51 3.12 5.80
C ALA A 60 -5.41 2.72 7.28
N ILE A 61 -4.29 2.12 7.69
CA ILE A 61 -4.11 1.58 9.05
C ILE A 61 -3.96 2.68 10.09
N ASN A 62 -2.97 3.56 9.92
CA ASN A 62 -2.61 4.54 10.94
C ASN A 62 -3.46 5.82 10.84
N GLY A 63 -3.92 6.18 9.62
CA GLY A 63 -4.84 7.28 9.39
C GLY A 63 -6.30 6.87 9.60
N ALA A 64 -6.90 6.23 8.60
CA ALA A 64 -8.35 6.02 8.57
C ALA A 64 -8.88 5.09 9.70
N PHE A 65 -8.19 4.00 10.00
CA PHE A 65 -8.69 3.03 11.00
C PHE A 65 -8.40 3.44 12.43
N LYS A 66 -7.21 3.97 12.71
CA LYS A 66 -6.82 4.42 14.05
C LYS A 66 -7.20 5.88 14.33
N GLY A 67 -7.56 6.66 13.30
CA GLY A 67 -7.82 8.09 13.45
C GLY A 67 -6.58 8.90 13.84
N GLY A 68 -5.38 8.37 13.56
CA GLY A 68 -4.11 8.99 13.90
C GLY A 68 -3.39 9.62 12.71
N THR A 69 -2.12 9.91 12.88
CA THR A 69 -1.24 10.38 11.81
C THR A 69 -0.52 9.19 11.18
N PRO A 70 -0.56 9.01 9.86
CA PRO A 70 0.22 7.98 9.18
C PRO A 70 1.71 8.09 9.50
N LEU A 71 2.43 6.96 9.50
CA LEU A 71 3.85 6.92 9.86
C LEU A 71 4.69 7.82 8.95
N PHE A 72 4.35 7.91 7.66
CA PHE A 72 5.08 8.78 6.71
C PHE A 72 5.05 10.25 7.09
N ALA A 73 4.01 10.71 7.78
CA ALA A 73 3.86 12.09 8.24
C ALA A 73 4.25 12.28 9.72
N ALA A 74 4.62 11.21 10.42
CA ALA A 74 5.00 11.20 11.82
C ALA A 74 6.44 10.68 12.00
N ALA A 75 6.61 9.47 12.57
CA ALA A 75 7.93 8.91 12.91
C ALA A 75 8.85 8.68 11.70
N TRP A 76 8.29 8.58 10.50
CA TRP A 76 9.01 8.37 9.24
C TRP A 76 9.04 9.59 8.32
N ALA A 77 8.62 10.75 8.79
CA ALA A 77 8.70 11.99 8.00
C ALA A 77 10.13 12.23 7.48
N GLY A 78 10.27 12.37 6.17
CA GLY A 78 11.57 12.55 5.50
C GLY A 78 12.47 11.30 5.46
N LYS A 79 11.98 10.11 5.89
CA LYS A 79 12.78 8.87 5.97
C LYS A 79 12.17 7.70 5.20
N THR A 80 11.05 7.91 4.54
CA THR A 80 10.31 6.85 3.83
C THR A 80 11.00 6.36 2.58
N GLY A 81 11.96 7.09 2.06
CA GLY A 81 12.59 6.80 0.77
C GLY A 81 11.90 7.43 -0.43
N VAL A 82 10.79 8.14 -0.26
CA VAL A 82 10.18 8.92 -1.36
C VAL A 82 10.66 10.37 -1.33
N SER A 83 10.89 10.96 -2.50
CA SER A 83 11.37 12.34 -2.65
C SER A 83 10.30 13.41 -2.38
N GLU A 84 9.03 13.02 -2.43
CA GLU A 84 7.89 13.90 -2.14
C GLU A 84 6.78 13.10 -1.47
N PRO A 85 5.96 13.72 -0.60
CA PRO A 85 4.86 13.03 0.08
C PRO A 85 3.81 12.54 -0.93
N PRO A 86 2.97 11.54 -0.54
CA PRO A 86 1.87 11.11 -1.37
C PRO A 86 0.91 12.27 -1.66
N PRO A 87 0.22 12.27 -2.81
CA PRO A 87 -0.71 13.33 -3.15
C PRO A 87 -1.89 13.34 -2.18
N SER A 88 -2.20 14.52 -1.66
CA SER A 88 -3.40 14.74 -0.86
C SER A 88 -4.63 14.81 -1.77
N PRO A 89 -5.83 14.46 -1.26
CA PRO A 89 -7.07 14.72 -1.96
C PRO A 89 -7.19 16.20 -2.33
N ASP A 90 -7.60 16.50 -3.56
CA ASP A 90 -7.81 17.85 -4.02
C ASP A 90 -9.13 18.41 -3.43
N PRO A 91 -9.11 19.46 -2.59
CA PRO A 91 -10.33 20.02 -2.03
C PRO A 91 -11.32 20.55 -3.09
N ALA A 92 -10.81 20.97 -4.26
CA ALA A 92 -11.61 21.48 -5.37
C ALA A 92 -12.20 20.35 -6.23
N LYS A 93 -11.70 19.12 -6.08
CA LYS A 93 -12.10 17.94 -6.83
C LYS A 93 -12.25 16.74 -5.89
N PRO A 94 -13.30 16.67 -5.06
CA PRO A 94 -13.50 15.58 -4.12
C PRO A 94 -13.37 14.21 -4.81
N GLY A 95 -12.61 13.32 -4.18
CA GLY A 95 -12.32 12.00 -4.74
C GLY A 95 -11.15 11.93 -5.74
N PHE A 96 -10.50 13.04 -6.02
CA PHE A 96 -9.32 13.08 -6.89
C PHE A 96 -8.05 13.29 -6.08
N SER A 97 -7.04 12.47 -6.35
CA SER A 97 -5.65 12.67 -5.93
C SER A 97 -4.74 12.41 -7.14
N ASP A 98 -3.80 13.31 -7.41
CA ASP A 98 -2.93 13.21 -8.60
C ASP A 98 -1.83 12.15 -8.46
N TRP A 99 -2.22 10.90 -8.30
CA TRP A 99 -1.28 9.79 -8.27
C TRP A 99 -0.52 9.64 -9.59
N SER A 100 -1.17 9.92 -10.72
CA SER A 100 -0.53 9.83 -12.05
C SER A 100 0.60 10.84 -12.21
N GLY A 101 0.37 12.11 -11.88
CA GLY A 101 1.41 13.13 -11.93
C GLY A 101 2.50 12.90 -10.89
N TRP A 102 2.13 12.51 -9.66
CA TRP A 102 3.07 12.17 -8.60
C TRP A 102 4.00 11.01 -9.02
N SER A 103 3.45 9.96 -9.58
CA SER A 103 4.22 8.76 -9.96
C SER A 103 5.33 9.05 -10.98
N LYS A 104 5.16 10.06 -11.82
CA LYS A 104 6.14 10.46 -12.83
C LYS A 104 7.26 11.35 -12.27
N ARG A 105 7.04 11.98 -11.11
CA ARG A 105 7.98 12.90 -10.48
C ARG A 105 8.74 12.25 -9.33
N VAL A 106 8.05 11.40 -8.55
CA VAL A 106 8.64 10.82 -7.34
C VAL A 106 9.87 10.00 -7.64
N LYS A 107 10.91 10.19 -6.84
CA LYS A 107 12.07 9.30 -6.77
C LYS A 107 11.94 8.43 -5.53
N VAL A 108 12.30 7.17 -5.68
CA VAL A 108 12.14 6.17 -4.62
C VAL A 108 13.50 5.54 -4.33
N ASP A 109 14.06 5.81 -3.16
CA ASP A 109 15.19 5.09 -2.60
C ASP A 109 14.68 3.72 -2.10
N LEU A 110 14.94 2.66 -2.88
CA LEU A 110 14.41 1.32 -2.60
C LEU A 110 14.87 0.77 -1.24
N PRO A 111 16.14 0.90 -0.81
CA PRO A 111 16.58 0.49 0.52
C PRO A 111 15.85 1.20 1.66
N ALA A 112 15.66 2.51 1.57
CA ALA A 112 14.93 3.28 2.58
C ALA A 112 13.43 2.93 2.57
N MET A 113 12.83 2.81 1.38
CA MET A 113 11.43 2.44 1.22
C MET A 113 11.14 1.05 1.80
N LYS A 114 12.03 0.08 1.63
CA LYS A 114 11.91 -1.25 2.20
C LYS A 114 11.94 -1.24 3.74
N LYS A 115 12.75 -0.39 4.35
CA LYS A 115 12.77 -0.22 5.81
C LYS A 115 11.45 0.37 6.31
N TYR A 116 10.95 1.38 5.60
CA TYR A 116 9.64 1.97 5.91
C TYR A 116 8.50 0.96 5.73
N ALA A 117 8.50 0.19 4.63
CA ALA A 117 7.51 -0.86 4.38
C ALA A 117 7.47 -1.87 5.53
N SER A 118 8.62 -2.32 6.02
CA SER A 118 8.71 -3.23 7.17
C SER A 118 8.06 -2.65 8.44
N ALA A 119 8.22 -1.35 8.68
CA ALA A 119 7.56 -0.67 9.81
C ALA A 119 6.02 -0.59 9.62
N VAL A 120 5.57 -0.32 8.39
CA VAL A 120 4.14 -0.32 8.05
C VAL A 120 3.53 -1.71 8.24
N TYR A 121 4.20 -2.76 7.76
CA TYR A 121 3.73 -4.15 7.90
C TYR A 121 3.64 -4.58 9.37
N ALA A 122 4.65 -4.24 10.18
CA ALA A 122 4.62 -4.51 11.62
C ALA A 122 3.47 -3.77 12.34
N ALA A 123 3.24 -2.49 11.99
CA ALA A 123 2.14 -1.70 12.54
C ALA A 123 0.77 -2.26 12.11
N THR A 124 0.67 -2.73 10.87
CA THR A 124 -0.52 -3.39 10.32
C THR A 124 -0.82 -4.68 11.06
N ASP A 125 0.14 -5.58 11.19
CA ASP A 125 -0.05 -6.86 11.89
C ASP A 125 -0.46 -6.67 13.34
N LYS A 126 0.20 -5.75 14.05
CA LYS A 126 -0.16 -5.37 15.42
C LYS A 126 -1.59 -4.86 15.52
N PHE A 127 -2.02 -4.03 14.57
CA PHE A 127 -3.39 -3.51 14.53
C PHE A 127 -4.40 -4.63 14.28
N LEU A 128 -4.18 -5.45 13.26
CA LEU A 128 -5.06 -6.57 12.93
C LEU A 128 -5.19 -7.56 14.10
N ALA A 129 -4.09 -7.83 14.82
CA ALA A 129 -4.10 -8.70 16.00
C ALA A 129 -5.00 -8.16 17.14
N SER A 130 -5.28 -6.86 17.17
CA SER A 130 -6.15 -6.24 18.19
C SER A 130 -7.63 -6.23 17.83
N LEU A 131 -8.00 -6.59 16.59
CA LEU A 131 -9.38 -6.55 16.12
C LEU A 131 -10.21 -7.74 16.62
N SER A 132 -11.51 -7.49 16.76
CA SER A 132 -12.57 -8.49 16.77
C SER A 132 -13.24 -8.58 15.40
N LEU A 133 -14.05 -9.62 15.16
CA LEU A 133 -14.83 -9.70 13.91
C LEU A 133 -15.82 -8.56 13.77
N GLY A 134 -16.40 -8.08 14.89
CA GLY A 134 -17.30 -6.94 14.88
C GLY A 134 -16.63 -5.63 14.42
N ASP A 135 -15.34 -5.48 14.64
CA ASP A 135 -14.60 -4.30 14.17
C ASP A 135 -14.54 -4.23 12.64
N LEU A 136 -14.61 -5.37 11.95
CA LEU A 136 -14.59 -5.42 10.49
C LEU A 136 -15.83 -4.78 9.85
N GLU A 137 -16.93 -4.73 10.57
CA GLU A 137 -18.18 -4.09 10.14
C GLU A 137 -18.19 -2.57 10.41
N ARG A 138 -17.19 -2.04 11.09
CA ARG A 138 -17.11 -0.60 11.38
C ARG A 138 -17.11 0.21 10.09
N PRO A 139 -18.02 1.20 9.95
CA PRO A 139 -18.08 2.04 8.76
C PRO A 139 -16.84 2.92 8.63
N ILE A 140 -16.34 3.02 7.41
CA ILE A 140 -15.19 3.87 7.03
C ILE A 140 -15.68 4.79 5.90
N ASP A 141 -15.50 6.09 6.06
CA ASP A 141 -15.80 7.07 5.03
C ASP A 141 -14.54 7.37 4.21
N LEU A 142 -14.55 6.93 2.96
CA LEU A 142 -13.49 7.13 1.98
C LEU A 142 -13.92 8.08 0.86
N THR A 143 -14.96 8.89 1.08
CA THR A 143 -15.49 9.85 0.09
C THR A 143 -14.40 10.83 -0.36
N ALA A 144 -13.52 11.24 0.56
CA ALA A 144 -12.42 12.15 0.25
C ALA A 144 -11.43 11.60 -0.80
N VAL A 145 -11.31 10.28 -0.90
CA VAL A 145 -10.45 9.59 -1.88
C VAL A 145 -11.24 8.92 -3.01
N GLY A 146 -12.54 9.24 -3.15
CA GLY A 146 -13.38 8.79 -4.26
C GLY A 146 -13.97 7.39 -4.12
N LEU A 147 -13.79 6.72 -2.98
CA LEU A 147 -14.26 5.35 -2.76
C LEU A 147 -15.58 5.26 -1.98
N GLY A 148 -16.14 6.41 -1.58
CA GLY A 148 -17.43 6.46 -0.86
C GLY A 148 -17.37 5.86 0.55
N LYS A 149 -18.52 5.38 1.04
CA LYS A 149 -18.62 4.73 2.36
C LYS A 149 -18.51 3.22 2.21
N SER A 150 -17.78 2.58 3.11
CA SER A 150 -17.56 1.14 3.11
C SER A 150 -17.38 0.63 4.55
N THR A 151 -16.95 -0.63 4.73
CA THR A 151 -16.58 -1.19 6.04
C THR A 151 -15.06 -1.35 6.14
N MET A 152 -14.54 -1.44 7.37
CA MET A 152 -13.13 -1.74 7.60
C MET A 152 -12.71 -3.05 6.91
N GLY A 153 -13.54 -4.10 7.00
CA GLY A 153 -13.27 -5.38 6.34
C GLY A 153 -13.15 -5.25 4.82
N TRP A 154 -14.04 -4.46 4.20
CA TRP A 154 -13.94 -4.18 2.76
C TRP A 154 -12.63 -3.46 2.41
N VAL A 155 -12.24 -2.45 3.20
CA VAL A 155 -10.99 -1.70 2.96
C VAL A 155 -9.76 -2.61 3.14
N ILE A 156 -9.74 -3.50 4.14
CA ILE A 156 -8.65 -4.47 4.30
C ILE A 156 -8.57 -5.38 3.07
N ASN A 157 -9.71 -5.94 2.64
CA ASN A 157 -9.74 -6.86 1.51
C ASN A 157 -9.35 -6.18 0.19
N ASN A 158 -9.94 -5.03 -0.14
CA ASN A 158 -9.76 -4.39 -1.44
C ASN A 158 -8.64 -3.34 -1.44
N GLY A 159 -8.59 -2.49 -0.41
CA GLY A 159 -7.64 -1.40 -0.30
C GLY A 159 -6.25 -1.81 0.21
N ILE A 160 -6.11 -2.99 0.82
CA ILE A 160 -4.80 -3.50 1.25
C ILE A 160 -4.43 -4.74 0.43
N VAL A 161 -5.16 -5.84 0.58
CA VAL A 161 -4.82 -7.12 -0.08
C VAL A 161 -4.99 -7.02 -1.59
N GLY A 162 -6.16 -6.59 -2.06
CA GLY A 162 -6.45 -6.43 -3.48
C GLY A 162 -5.52 -5.43 -4.15
N ASN A 163 -5.27 -4.29 -3.49
CA ASN A 163 -4.33 -3.26 -3.96
C ASN A 163 -2.92 -3.85 -4.16
N ALA A 164 -2.40 -4.58 -3.17
CA ALA A 164 -1.10 -5.22 -3.27
C ALA A 164 -1.04 -6.22 -4.44
N PHE A 165 -2.02 -7.11 -4.59
CA PHE A 165 -2.05 -8.08 -5.68
C PHE A 165 -2.17 -7.45 -7.07
N THR A 166 -3.01 -6.41 -7.21
CA THR A 166 -3.16 -5.67 -8.46
C THR A 166 -1.83 -5.05 -8.87
N HIS A 167 -1.17 -4.34 -7.95
CA HIS A 167 0.12 -3.71 -8.25
C HIS A 167 1.26 -4.70 -8.43
N CYS A 168 1.24 -5.87 -7.80
CA CYS A 168 2.18 -6.95 -8.12
C CYS A 168 2.07 -7.39 -9.58
N GLY A 169 0.84 -7.46 -10.12
CA GLY A 169 0.62 -7.77 -11.55
C GLY A 169 1.18 -6.69 -12.46
N GLU A 170 0.95 -5.41 -12.14
CA GLU A 170 1.46 -4.27 -12.91
C GLU A 170 2.99 -4.22 -12.86
N ILE A 171 3.60 -4.36 -11.67
CA ILE A 171 5.07 -4.43 -11.51
C ILE A 171 5.64 -5.60 -12.33
N SER A 172 4.99 -6.77 -12.28
CA SER A 172 5.43 -7.95 -13.03
C SER A 172 5.40 -7.71 -14.53
N CYS A 173 4.35 -7.06 -15.04
CA CYS A 173 4.23 -6.66 -16.44
C CYS A 173 5.36 -5.68 -16.83
N LEU A 174 5.61 -4.67 -16.02
CA LEU A 174 6.66 -3.67 -16.26
C LEU A 174 8.07 -4.28 -16.21
N LYS A 175 8.32 -5.26 -15.35
CA LYS A 175 9.57 -6.04 -15.35
C LYS A 175 9.72 -6.82 -16.65
N GLY A 176 8.63 -7.44 -17.13
CA GLY A 176 8.61 -8.14 -18.41
C GLY A 176 8.94 -7.23 -19.59
N GLN A 177 8.40 -6.00 -19.62
CA GLN A 177 8.72 -5.00 -20.64
C GLN A 177 10.20 -4.58 -20.63
N GLN A 178 10.86 -4.72 -19.49
CA GLN A 178 12.30 -4.47 -19.32
C GLN A 178 13.16 -5.74 -19.49
N GLY A 179 12.61 -6.81 -20.05
CA GLY A 179 13.31 -8.07 -20.30
C GLY A 179 13.66 -8.88 -19.05
N LYS A 180 12.91 -8.68 -17.95
CA LYS A 180 13.12 -9.39 -16.69
C LYS A 180 11.96 -10.32 -16.36
N ARG A 181 12.23 -11.36 -15.55
CA ARG A 181 11.17 -12.22 -15.02
C ARG A 181 10.22 -11.37 -14.15
N GLY A 182 8.94 -11.43 -14.41
CA GLY A 182 7.91 -10.66 -13.72
C GLY A 182 7.65 -11.17 -12.31
N TYR A 183 6.90 -12.27 -12.20
CA TYR A 183 6.56 -12.88 -10.92
C TYR A 183 7.74 -13.59 -10.25
N PRO A 184 7.75 -13.70 -8.90
CA PRO A 184 8.86 -14.31 -8.16
C PRO A 184 8.89 -15.85 -8.22
N PHE A 185 7.88 -16.49 -8.79
CA PHE A 185 7.73 -17.97 -8.90
C PHE A 185 7.57 -18.42 -10.36
#